data_cf411fcc68583e06e7b85c5b2e053247
#
_entry.id   cf411fcc68583e06e7b85c5b2e053247
#
_cell.length_a   1.000
_cell.length_b   1.000
_cell.length_c   1.000
_cell.angle_alpha   90.00
_cell.angle_beta   90.00
_cell.angle_gamma   90.00
#
_symmetry.space_group_name_H-M   'P 1'
#
loop_
_entity.id
_entity.type
_entity.pdbx_description
1 polymer ?
#
loop_
_entity_poly.entity_id
_entity_poly.type
_entity_poly.pdbx_seq_one_letter_code
_entity_poly.pdbx_strand_id
1 'polypeptide(L)'
;IALPPPEPLSCDDQIFRCTEDNLDILLELQKQYLIKEVAPAGKQVTELECRVSLRQILKNQLMFALYADGELVAKANTNAIGWNYVQIGGVYTHPLFRRNYYAWHLLKVLCDRIQKTQKKVALFVKEKNTPAIKLYEKMGFTAVNHYAIAYF
;
A
#
# COMPACT_ATOMS: atom_id res chain seq x y z
N ILE A 1 -15.36 -19.56 2.41
CA ILE A 1 -14.36 -20.06 3.37
C ILE A 1 -13.10 -19.24 3.16
N ALA A 2 -12.69 -18.46 4.16
CA ALA A 2 -11.46 -17.70 4.10
C ALA A 2 -10.29 -18.70 3.94
N LEU A 3 -9.45 -18.48 2.95
CA LEU A 3 -8.22 -19.25 2.80
C LEU A 3 -7.33 -19.00 4.02
N PRO A 4 -6.56 -20.02 4.46
CA PRO A 4 -5.65 -19.82 5.57
C PRO A 4 -4.66 -18.69 5.29
N PRO A 5 -4.22 -17.95 6.32
CA PRO A 5 -3.20 -16.94 6.14
C PRO A 5 -1.92 -17.57 5.57
N PRO A 6 -1.12 -16.79 4.83
CA PRO A 6 0.20 -17.25 4.41
C PRO A 6 1.09 -17.53 5.61
N GLU A 7 2.17 -18.27 5.38
CA GLU A 7 3.18 -18.52 6.38
C GLU A 7 3.73 -17.20 6.97
N PRO A 8 4.19 -17.22 8.23
CA PRO A 8 4.84 -16.07 8.84
C PRO A 8 6.03 -15.57 7.99
N LEU A 9 6.32 -14.29 8.11
CA LEU A 9 7.53 -13.72 7.54
C LEU A 9 8.77 -14.43 8.08
N SER A 10 9.81 -14.48 7.25
CA SER A 10 11.14 -14.93 7.70
C SER A 10 11.64 -14.06 8.86
N CYS A 11 12.49 -14.60 9.69
CA CYS A 11 13.06 -13.86 10.84
C CYS A 11 13.90 -12.65 10.41
N ASP A 12 14.37 -12.63 9.17
CA ASP A 12 15.16 -11.53 8.61
C ASP A 12 14.29 -10.45 7.93
N ASP A 13 13.01 -10.73 7.72
CA ASP A 13 12.07 -9.78 7.15
C ASP A 13 11.48 -8.88 8.23
N GLN A 14 11.43 -7.59 7.99
CA GLN A 14 10.97 -6.60 8.96
C GLN A 14 9.91 -5.68 8.39
N ILE A 15 8.79 -5.56 9.12
CA ILE A 15 7.79 -4.52 8.90
C ILE A 15 8.01 -3.41 9.92
N PHE A 16 8.04 -2.17 9.45
CA PHE A 16 8.21 -1.01 10.32
C PHE A 16 7.27 0.13 9.92
N ARG A 17 6.94 0.95 10.91
CA ARG A 17 6.21 2.19 10.68
C ARG A 17 7.17 3.24 10.13
N CYS A 18 6.81 3.84 9.00
CA CYS A 18 7.60 4.88 8.37
C CYS A 18 7.36 6.24 9.03
N THR A 19 8.43 7.02 9.13
CA THR A 19 8.45 8.41 9.56
C THR A 19 9.04 9.30 8.49
N GLU A 20 9.02 10.62 8.66
CA GLU A 20 9.64 11.56 7.72
C GLU A 20 11.14 11.28 7.53
N ASP A 21 11.82 10.70 8.51
CA ASP A 21 13.24 10.31 8.41
C ASP A 21 13.48 9.20 7.37
N ASN A 22 12.43 8.45 7.01
CA ASN A 22 12.51 7.38 6.01
C ASN A 22 12.24 7.85 4.58
N LEU A 23 12.03 9.15 4.35
CA LEU A 23 11.64 9.68 3.05
C LEU A 23 12.58 9.24 1.94
N ASP A 24 13.89 9.37 2.13
CA ASP A 24 14.87 9.07 1.08
C ASP A 24 14.88 7.60 0.68
N ILE A 25 14.76 6.68 1.64
CA ILE A 25 14.72 5.24 1.34
C ILE A 25 13.43 4.79 0.65
N LEU A 26 12.35 5.54 0.82
CA LEU A 26 11.05 5.26 0.22
C LEU A 26 10.89 5.81 -1.21
N LEU A 27 11.77 6.71 -1.64
CA LEU A 27 11.62 7.44 -2.91
C LEU A 27 11.46 6.51 -4.12
N GLU A 28 12.28 5.49 -4.23
CA GLU A 28 12.23 4.60 -5.39
C GLU A 28 10.91 3.81 -5.46
N LEU A 29 10.47 3.24 -4.36
CA LEU A 29 9.17 2.54 -4.31
C LEU A 29 8.00 3.50 -4.58
N GLN A 30 8.07 4.72 -4.08
CA GLN A 30 7.04 5.74 -4.32
C GLN A 30 7.01 6.14 -5.79
N LYS A 31 8.17 6.34 -6.41
CA LYS A 31 8.28 6.69 -7.82
C LYS A 31 7.67 5.60 -8.70
N GLN A 32 8.05 4.36 -8.46
CA GLN A 32 7.51 3.22 -9.21
C GLN A 32 6.00 3.08 -9.03
N TYR A 33 5.50 3.24 -7.82
CA TYR A 33 4.07 3.25 -7.53
C TYR A 33 3.35 4.36 -8.30
N LEU A 34 3.85 5.59 -8.28
CA LEU A 34 3.24 6.71 -8.99
C LEU A 34 3.20 6.47 -10.50
N ILE A 35 4.27 5.95 -11.07
CA ILE A 35 4.36 5.64 -12.51
C ILE A 35 3.37 4.54 -12.90
N LYS A 36 3.31 3.47 -12.13
CA LYS A 36 2.54 2.26 -12.47
C LYS A 36 1.06 2.37 -12.16
N GLU A 37 0.72 3.02 -11.05
CA GLU A 37 -0.63 2.96 -10.49
C GLU A 37 -1.40 4.28 -10.55
N VAL A 38 -0.71 5.42 -10.56
CA VAL A 38 -1.34 6.73 -10.37
C VAL A 38 -1.27 7.60 -11.61
N ALA A 39 -0.08 7.79 -12.17
CA ALA A 39 0.12 8.72 -13.28
C ALA A 39 -0.58 8.25 -14.57
N PRO A 40 -1.16 9.16 -15.36
CA PRO A 40 -1.62 8.85 -16.70
C PRO A 40 -0.48 8.29 -17.56
N ALA A 41 -0.83 7.43 -18.52
CA ALA A 41 0.14 6.86 -19.46
C ALA A 41 0.92 7.99 -20.18
N GLY A 42 2.26 7.86 -20.21
CA GLY A 42 3.15 8.82 -20.84
C GLY A 42 3.53 10.04 -19.99
N LYS A 43 2.94 10.21 -18.80
CA LYS A 43 3.36 11.28 -17.88
C LYS A 43 4.65 10.90 -17.18
N GLN A 44 5.64 11.82 -17.21
CA GLN A 44 6.85 11.69 -16.39
C GLN A 44 6.54 12.04 -14.94
N VAL A 45 7.10 11.26 -14.03
CA VAL A 45 7.03 11.49 -12.58
C VAL A 45 8.40 12.00 -12.13
N THR A 46 8.45 13.21 -11.62
CA THR A 46 9.69 13.83 -11.15
C THR A 46 10.03 13.41 -9.72
N GLU A 47 11.30 13.53 -9.35
CA GLU A 47 11.72 13.30 -7.97
C GLU A 47 11.02 14.26 -7.00
N LEU A 48 10.83 15.52 -7.40
CA LEU A 48 10.14 16.51 -6.59
C LEU A 48 8.69 16.10 -6.30
N GLU A 49 7.95 15.60 -7.30
CA GLU A 49 6.59 15.09 -7.11
C GLU A 49 6.58 13.90 -6.12
N CYS A 50 7.56 13.01 -6.22
CA CYS A 50 7.70 11.90 -5.28
C CYS A 50 7.96 12.39 -3.86
N ARG A 51 8.88 13.34 -3.68
CA ARG A 51 9.21 13.90 -2.36
C ARG A 51 8.03 14.62 -1.73
N VAL A 52 7.31 15.41 -2.52
CA VAL A 52 6.12 16.13 -2.05
C VAL A 52 5.03 15.15 -1.61
N SER A 53 4.72 14.16 -2.43
CA SER A 53 3.69 13.17 -2.10
C SER A 53 4.07 12.33 -0.88
N LEU A 54 5.32 11.87 -0.77
CA LEU A 54 5.81 11.12 0.38
C LEU A 54 5.76 11.94 1.67
N ARG A 55 6.21 13.18 1.63
CA ARG A 55 6.18 14.05 2.81
C ARG A 55 4.76 14.26 3.32
N GLN A 56 3.81 14.46 2.42
CA GLN A 56 2.39 14.57 2.75
C GLN A 56 1.87 13.31 3.45
N ILE A 57 2.19 12.14 2.89
CA ILE A 57 1.75 10.86 3.45
C ILE A 57 2.41 10.62 4.81
N LEU A 58 3.72 10.75 4.91
CA LEU A 58 4.47 10.50 6.16
C LEU A 58 4.06 11.44 7.29
N LYS A 59 3.65 12.67 6.95
CA LYS A 59 3.20 13.66 7.93
C LYS A 59 1.74 13.44 8.38
N ASN A 60 0.85 13.06 7.47
CA ASN A 60 -0.60 13.10 7.71
C ASN A 60 -1.27 11.72 7.71
N GLN A 61 -0.59 10.69 7.25
CA GLN A 61 -1.13 9.35 7.07
C GLN A 61 -0.28 8.32 7.82
N LEU A 62 -0.77 7.11 7.88
CA LEU A 62 -0.07 5.97 8.45
C LEU A 62 0.55 5.18 7.30
N MET A 63 1.87 4.97 7.33
CA MET A 63 2.59 4.17 6.35
C MET A 63 3.43 3.10 7.04
N PHE A 64 3.38 1.90 6.48
CA PHE A 64 4.28 0.80 6.81
C PHE A 64 5.05 0.35 5.58
N ALA A 65 6.26 -0.08 5.80
CA ALA A 65 7.12 -0.66 4.77
C ALA A 65 7.75 -1.95 5.27
N LEU A 66 8.27 -2.74 4.34
CA LEU A 66 8.84 -4.05 4.62
C LEU A 66 10.23 -4.17 4.00
N TYR A 67 11.19 -4.54 4.83
CA TYR A 67 12.51 -5.01 4.41
C TYR A 67 12.49 -6.52 4.24
N ALA A 68 13.04 -7.01 3.13
CA ALA A 68 13.32 -8.41 2.89
C ALA A 68 14.68 -8.51 2.21
N ASP A 69 15.50 -9.47 2.62
CA ASP A 69 16.86 -9.65 2.09
C ASP A 69 17.72 -8.38 2.14
N GLY A 70 17.54 -7.54 3.16
CA GLY A 70 18.25 -6.28 3.32
C GLY A 70 17.81 -5.15 2.42
N GLU A 71 16.76 -5.33 1.63
CA GLU A 71 16.21 -4.34 0.72
C GLU A 71 14.78 -3.91 1.12
N LEU A 72 14.44 -2.67 0.83
CA LEU A 72 13.08 -2.17 1.00
C LEU A 72 12.24 -2.61 -0.20
N VAL A 73 11.31 -3.54 0.03
CA VAL A 73 10.64 -4.25 -1.07
C VAL A 73 9.16 -3.94 -1.22
N ALA A 74 8.52 -3.43 -0.18
CA ALA A 74 7.09 -3.16 -0.23
C ALA A 74 6.68 -2.04 0.73
N LYS A 75 5.58 -1.39 0.41
CA LYS A 75 4.96 -0.36 1.25
C LYS A 75 3.43 -0.37 1.13
N ALA A 76 2.76 0.14 2.14
CA ALA A 76 1.33 0.40 2.13
C ALA A 76 1.02 1.55 3.09
N ASN A 77 0.05 2.40 2.75
CA ASN A 77 -0.33 3.54 3.57
C ASN A 77 -1.83 3.78 3.58
N THR A 78 -2.28 4.61 4.53
CA THR A 78 -3.61 5.21 4.45
C THR A 78 -3.58 6.40 3.50
N ASN A 79 -4.68 6.64 2.78
CA ASN A 79 -4.85 7.80 1.89
C ASN A 79 -5.80 8.84 2.46
N ALA A 80 -6.78 8.39 3.24
CA ALA A 80 -7.76 9.27 3.85
C ALA A 80 -8.26 8.66 5.16
N ILE A 81 -8.44 9.51 6.16
CA ILE A 81 -8.96 9.13 7.47
C ILE A 81 -10.26 9.88 7.70
N GLY A 82 -11.37 9.18 7.61
CA GLY A 82 -12.71 9.71 7.87
C GLY A 82 -13.24 9.35 9.25
N TRP A 83 -14.51 9.68 9.49
CA TRP A 83 -15.18 9.39 10.75
C TRP A 83 -15.33 7.90 11.02
N ASN A 84 -15.84 7.15 10.05
CA ASN A 84 -16.16 5.73 10.17
C ASN A 84 -15.23 4.82 9.36
N TYR A 85 -14.53 5.37 8.38
CA TYR A 85 -13.69 4.64 7.45
C TYR A 85 -12.30 5.24 7.36
N VAL A 86 -11.34 4.36 7.15
CA VAL A 86 -9.98 4.71 6.73
C VAL A 86 -9.74 4.05 5.37
N GLN A 87 -9.33 4.84 4.40
CA GLN A 87 -8.99 4.36 3.07
C GLN A 87 -7.52 3.97 3.02
N ILE A 88 -7.24 2.76 2.59
CA ILE A 88 -5.90 2.28 2.27
C ILE A 88 -5.58 2.58 0.81
N GLY A 89 -4.32 2.94 0.56
CA GLY A 89 -3.76 3.10 -0.77
C GLY A 89 -2.25 2.98 -0.76
N GLY A 90 -1.61 3.33 -1.87
CA GLY A 90 -0.16 3.29 -1.97
C GLY A 90 0.43 1.90 -1.76
N VAL A 91 -0.35 0.84 -1.94
CA VAL A 91 0.10 -0.55 -1.82
C VAL A 91 0.98 -0.88 -3.02
N TYR A 92 2.24 -1.15 -2.77
CA TYR A 92 3.19 -1.48 -3.83
C TYR A 92 4.25 -2.45 -3.34
N THR A 93 4.51 -3.47 -4.15
CA THR A 93 5.61 -4.41 -3.95
C THR A 93 6.53 -4.36 -5.16
N HIS A 94 7.84 -4.23 -4.92
CA HIS A 94 8.84 -4.28 -5.98
C HIS A 94 8.64 -5.53 -6.84
N PRO A 95 8.66 -5.43 -8.19
CA PRO A 95 8.34 -6.55 -9.08
C PRO A 95 9.13 -7.84 -8.83
N LEU A 96 10.40 -7.73 -8.46
CA LEU A 96 11.27 -8.89 -8.18
C LEU A 96 10.91 -9.63 -6.88
N PHE A 97 10.11 -9.02 -6.02
CA PHE A 97 9.73 -9.56 -4.71
C PHE A 97 8.25 -9.92 -4.60
N ARG A 98 7.53 -9.89 -5.73
CA ARG A 98 6.11 -10.28 -5.77
C ARG A 98 5.94 -11.79 -5.56
N ARG A 99 4.70 -12.21 -5.21
CA ARG A 99 4.31 -13.59 -4.90
C ARG A 99 4.94 -14.15 -3.62
N ASN A 100 5.42 -13.29 -2.72
CA ASN A 100 5.93 -13.65 -1.39
C ASN A 100 4.98 -13.23 -0.26
N TYR A 101 3.76 -12.82 -0.60
CA TYR A 101 2.76 -12.34 0.36
C TYR A 101 3.17 -11.11 1.18
N TYR A 102 4.17 -10.34 0.77
CA TYR A 102 4.61 -9.14 1.49
C TYR A 102 3.51 -8.10 1.61
N ALA A 103 2.73 -7.87 0.54
CA ALA A 103 1.57 -6.98 0.58
C ALA A 103 0.52 -7.46 1.58
N TRP A 104 0.26 -8.77 1.65
CA TRP A 104 -0.67 -9.34 2.62
C TRP A 104 -0.23 -9.03 4.06
N HIS A 105 1.03 -9.25 4.40
CA HIS A 105 1.57 -8.98 5.73
C HIS A 105 1.50 -7.49 6.08
N LEU A 106 1.87 -6.61 5.16
CA LEU A 106 1.76 -5.16 5.35
C LEU A 106 0.32 -4.72 5.58
N LEU A 107 -0.59 -5.18 4.74
CA LEU A 107 -2.01 -4.86 4.86
C LEU A 107 -2.61 -5.39 6.16
N LYS A 108 -2.19 -6.59 6.59
CA LYS A 108 -2.63 -7.14 7.87
C LYS A 108 -2.25 -6.24 9.04
N VAL A 109 -1.00 -5.79 9.10
CA VAL A 109 -0.52 -4.84 10.11
C VAL A 109 -1.30 -3.54 10.06
N LEU A 110 -1.49 -2.99 8.86
CA LEU A 110 -2.20 -1.72 8.66
C LEU A 110 -3.67 -1.82 9.04
N CYS A 111 -4.36 -2.88 8.60
CA CYS A 111 -5.76 -3.14 8.95
C CYS A 111 -5.94 -3.33 10.46
N ASP A 112 -5.10 -4.11 11.10
CA ASP A 112 -5.16 -4.32 12.55
C ASP A 112 -4.98 -3.00 13.32
N ARG A 113 -4.09 -2.14 12.84
CA ARG A 113 -3.89 -0.81 13.42
C ARG A 113 -5.11 0.09 13.26
N ILE A 114 -5.73 0.08 12.09
CA ILE A 114 -6.95 0.86 11.81
C ILE A 114 -8.12 0.35 12.65
N GLN A 115 -8.32 -0.95 12.71
CA GLN A 115 -9.44 -1.55 13.45
C GLN A 115 -9.39 -1.28 14.96
N LYS A 116 -8.21 -1.10 15.53
CA LYS A 116 -8.05 -0.67 16.93
C LYS A 116 -8.67 0.71 17.19
N THR A 117 -8.88 1.52 16.18
CA THR A 117 -9.57 2.82 16.28
C THR A 117 -11.08 2.71 16.10
N GLN A 118 -11.62 1.50 16.01
CA GLN A 118 -13.05 1.19 15.75
C GLN A 118 -13.55 1.71 14.40
N LYS A 119 -12.65 1.96 13.45
CA LYS A 119 -13.00 2.36 12.08
C LYS A 119 -12.95 1.17 11.13
N LYS A 120 -13.75 1.24 10.09
CA LYS A 120 -13.75 0.27 9.00
C LYS A 120 -12.67 0.61 7.99
N VAL A 121 -12.18 -0.41 7.29
CA VAL A 121 -11.18 -0.26 6.24
C VAL A 121 -11.85 -0.29 4.87
N ALA A 122 -11.48 0.64 4.01
CA ALA A 122 -11.88 0.68 2.62
C ALA A 122 -10.65 0.82 1.72
N LEU A 123 -10.75 0.38 0.48
CA LEU A 123 -9.74 0.61 -0.54
C LEU A 123 -10.36 0.66 -1.92
N PHE A 124 -9.63 1.24 -2.85
CA PHE A 124 -9.97 1.24 -4.27
C PHE A 124 -8.94 0.44 -5.04
N VAL A 125 -9.40 -0.30 -6.02
CA VAL A 125 -8.55 -1.11 -6.90
C VAL A 125 -9.06 -1.00 -8.33
N LYS A 126 -8.13 -0.93 -9.29
CA LYS A 126 -8.49 -0.97 -10.71
C LYS A 126 -9.07 -2.34 -11.06
N GLU A 127 -10.16 -2.37 -11.81
CA GLU A 127 -10.83 -3.61 -12.22
C GLU A 127 -9.89 -4.58 -12.96
N LYS A 128 -8.90 -4.04 -13.66
CA LYS A 128 -7.90 -4.82 -14.40
C LYS A 128 -6.79 -5.40 -13.51
N ASN A 129 -6.67 -4.93 -12.28
CA ASN A 129 -5.64 -5.39 -11.35
C ASN A 129 -6.08 -6.69 -10.64
N THR A 130 -6.16 -7.76 -11.39
CA THR A 130 -6.60 -9.07 -10.91
C THR A 130 -5.79 -9.60 -9.73
N PRO A 131 -4.43 -9.52 -9.70
CA PRO A 131 -3.67 -9.98 -8.56
C PRO A 131 -4.02 -9.25 -7.26
N ALA A 132 -4.21 -7.94 -7.31
CA ALA A 132 -4.59 -7.15 -6.14
C ALA A 132 -6.02 -7.50 -5.67
N ILE A 133 -6.97 -7.64 -6.59
CA ILE A 133 -8.34 -8.03 -6.26
C ILE A 133 -8.36 -9.38 -5.54
N LYS A 134 -7.64 -10.38 -6.05
CA LYS A 134 -7.53 -11.69 -5.40
C LYS A 134 -6.92 -11.61 -4.00
N LEU A 135 -5.91 -10.77 -3.82
CA LEU A 135 -5.31 -10.54 -2.52
C LEU A 135 -6.34 -9.95 -1.54
N TYR A 136 -7.06 -8.92 -1.94
CA TYR A 136 -8.04 -8.25 -1.09
C TYR A 136 -9.22 -9.17 -0.75
N GLU A 137 -9.72 -9.93 -1.71
CA GLU A 137 -10.76 -10.95 -1.47
C GLU A 137 -10.28 -12.02 -0.47
N LYS A 138 -9.04 -12.49 -0.62
CA LYS A 138 -8.43 -13.44 0.32
C LYS A 138 -8.33 -12.89 1.73
N MET A 139 -8.15 -11.58 1.88
CA MET A 139 -8.12 -10.89 3.17
C MET A 139 -9.52 -10.62 3.76
N GLY A 140 -10.58 -10.92 3.02
CA GLY A 140 -11.96 -10.73 3.47
C GLY A 140 -12.59 -9.41 3.02
N PHE A 141 -11.97 -8.66 2.13
CA PHE A 141 -12.60 -7.50 1.51
C PHE A 141 -13.69 -7.93 0.53
N THR A 142 -14.78 -7.18 0.50
CA THR A 142 -15.89 -7.39 -0.44
C THR A 142 -16.07 -6.15 -1.32
N ALA A 143 -16.33 -6.37 -2.61
CA ALA A 143 -16.64 -5.29 -3.53
C ALA A 143 -18.04 -4.74 -3.21
N VAL A 144 -18.14 -3.43 -3.03
CA VAL A 144 -19.40 -2.75 -2.68
C VAL A 144 -19.86 -1.78 -3.76
N ASN A 145 -18.96 -1.26 -4.60
CA ASN A 145 -19.31 -0.29 -5.63
C ASN A 145 -18.23 -0.15 -6.70
N HIS A 146 -18.60 0.47 -7.83
CA HIS A 146 -17.68 0.84 -8.91
C HIS A 146 -17.63 2.37 -9.04
N TYR A 147 -16.47 2.90 -9.44
CA TYR A 147 -16.28 4.30 -9.74
C TYR A 147 -15.31 4.48 -10.91
N ALA A 148 -15.31 5.63 -11.54
CA ALA A 148 -14.37 5.98 -12.60
C ALA A 148 -13.61 7.27 -12.25
N ILE A 149 -12.33 7.32 -12.65
CA ILE A 149 -11.50 8.51 -12.55
C ILE A 149 -11.29 9.07 -13.95
N ALA A 150 -11.65 10.34 -14.15
CA ALA A 150 -11.36 11.06 -15.38
C ALA A 150 -10.17 12.00 -15.17
N TYR A 151 -9.29 12.07 -16.16
CA TYR A 151 -8.17 13.01 -16.20
C TYR A 151 -8.47 14.09 -17.25
N PHE A 152 -8.31 15.34 -16.88
CA PHE A 152 -8.51 16.49 -17.75
C PHE A 152 -7.20 17.17 -18.09
#